data_9c580b4dbb1a0fbccc0c0d234137cb12
#
_entry.id   9c580b4dbb1a0fbccc0c0d234137cb12
#
_cell.length_a   1.000
_cell.length_b   1.000
_cell.length_c   1.000
_cell.angle_alpha   90.00
_cell.angle_beta   90.00
_cell.angle_gamma   90.00
#
_symmetry.space_group_name_H-M   'P 1'
#
loop_
_entity.id
_entity.type
_entity.pdbx_description
1 polymer ?
#
loop_
_entity_poly.entity_id
_entity_poly.type
_entity_poly.pdbx_seq_one_letter_code
_entity_poly.pdbx_strand_id
1 'polypeptide(L)'
;MMRKRITAAILTAAMCMSMPLTAFAAEDTVSQDQEISAVLTADPSYTVTIPASVSMGNEGTTVDVTAENVENIPEGRKISVTIAGTSAYRNQMVLEGDTSPNTSIRYQIISEAGETIETTGDKDQANGREVVAFTGNETKQYTIKPVIAGRFEYGVAYTGSITFGIQLADN
;
A
#
# COMPACT_ATOMS: atom_id res chain seq x y z
N MET A 1 22.33 21.79 6.04
CA MET A 1 21.68 20.72 6.81
C MET A 1 21.85 19.42 6.03
N MET A 2 22.75 18.55 6.47
CA MET A 2 23.03 17.26 5.81
C MET A 2 21.97 16.23 6.23
N ARG A 3 21.16 15.75 5.28
CA ARG A 3 20.27 14.61 5.52
C ARG A 3 21.10 13.33 5.50
N LYS A 4 21.24 12.68 6.65
CA LYS A 4 21.84 11.35 6.76
C LYS A 4 20.87 10.32 6.18
N ARG A 5 21.23 9.70 5.05
CA ARG A 5 20.56 8.53 4.52
C ARG A 5 21.03 7.32 5.33
N ILE A 6 20.11 6.66 6.02
CA ILE A 6 20.37 5.39 6.70
C ILE A 6 20.14 4.30 5.67
N THR A 7 21.22 3.72 5.17
CA THR A 7 21.17 2.56 4.27
C THR A 7 21.15 1.31 5.15
N ALA A 8 20.06 0.58 5.21
CA ALA A 8 20.01 -0.72 5.85
C ALA A 8 20.46 -1.78 4.83
N ALA A 9 21.69 -2.26 4.96
CA ALA A 9 22.20 -3.37 4.19
C ALA A 9 21.74 -4.69 4.85
N ILE A 10 20.92 -5.47 4.16
CA ILE A 10 20.59 -6.85 4.58
C ILE A 10 21.70 -7.76 4.07
N LEU A 11 22.57 -8.18 4.97
CA LEU A 11 23.63 -9.14 4.70
C LEU A 11 23.06 -10.56 4.78
N THR A 12 22.84 -11.20 3.65
CA THR A 12 22.46 -12.61 3.59
C THR A 12 23.74 -13.45 3.68
N ALA A 13 24.06 -13.94 4.87
CA ALA A 13 25.19 -14.85 5.06
C ALA A 13 24.81 -16.26 4.63
N ALA A 14 25.44 -16.76 3.56
CA ALA A 14 25.39 -18.19 3.20
C ALA A 14 26.21 -18.98 4.21
N MET A 15 25.57 -19.92 4.94
CA MET A 15 26.25 -20.85 5.85
C MET A 15 27.10 -21.85 5.04
N CYS A 16 28.40 -21.66 5.03
CA CYS A 16 29.34 -22.71 4.62
C CYS A 16 29.52 -23.70 5.77
N MET A 17 29.34 -25.00 5.48
CA MET A 17 29.61 -26.10 6.40
C MET A 17 31.09 -26.06 6.83
N SER A 18 31.32 -25.88 8.13
CA SER A 18 32.65 -26.01 8.74
C SER A 18 33.02 -27.46 8.86
N MET A 19 34.01 -27.93 8.08
CA MET A 19 34.70 -29.19 8.36
C MET A 19 35.68 -28.99 9.51
N PRO A 20 35.76 -29.95 10.46
CA PRO A 20 36.73 -29.85 11.55
C PRO A 20 38.15 -30.00 11.01
N LEU A 21 38.97 -29.00 11.22
CA LEU A 21 40.39 -29.06 10.90
C LEU A 21 41.11 -29.85 12.00
N THR A 22 41.56 -31.08 11.70
CA THR A 22 42.48 -31.80 12.57
C THR A 22 43.88 -31.26 12.32
N ALA A 23 44.39 -30.47 13.26
CA ALA A 23 45.77 -29.95 13.24
C ALA A 23 46.74 -31.11 13.54
N PHE A 24 47.50 -31.58 12.53
CA PHE A 24 48.74 -32.29 12.73
C PHE A 24 49.87 -31.24 12.80
N ALA A 25 50.63 -31.29 13.90
CA ALA A 25 51.80 -30.46 14.07
C ALA A 25 52.95 -30.91 13.13
N ALA A 26 53.03 -30.28 11.98
CA ALA A 26 54.21 -30.25 11.12
C ALA A 26 54.34 -28.78 10.65
N GLU A 27 55.55 -28.26 10.58
CA GLU A 27 55.92 -26.85 10.31
C GLU A 27 55.54 -26.34 8.90
N ASP A 28 54.48 -26.84 8.31
CA ASP A 28 53.96 -26.33 7.06
C ASP A 28 52.77 -25.39 7.32
N THR A 29 52.93 -24.10 6.99
CA THR A 29 51.87 -23.11 7.01
C THR A 29 50.83 -23.53 5.96
N VAL A 30 49.76 -24.16 6.39
CA VAL A 30 48.61 -24.44 5.48
C VAL A 30 47.82 -23.16 5.37
N SER A 31 47.89 -22.49 4.22
CA SER A 31 47.01 -21.38 3.87
C SER A 31 45.73 -21.97 3.23
N GLN A 32 44.60 -21.62 3.74
CA GLN A 32 43.31 -21.94 3.18
C GLN A 32 42.65 -20.70 2.62
N ASP A 33 42.35 -20.68 1.34
CA ASP A 33 41.63 -19.60 0.69
C ASP A 33 40.13 -19.73 1.01
N GLN A 34 39.54 -18.66 1.51
CA GLN A 34 38.11 -18.56 1.70
C GLN A 34 37.53 -17.61 0.65
N GLU A 35 36.63 -18.13 -0.18
CA GLU A 35 35.89 -17.29 -1.12
C GLU A 35 34.80 -16.52 -0.37
N ILE A 36 34.80 -15.20 -0.54
CA ILE A 36 33.78 -14.30 0.03
C ILE A 36 33.04 -13.70 -1.14
N SER A 37 31.74 -13.98 -1.24
CA SER A 37 30.85 -13.36 -2.20
C SER A 37 29.75 -12.57 -1.51
N ALA A 38 29.41 -11.42 -2.08
CA ALA A 38 28.32 -10.57 -1.60
C ALA A 38 27.52 -10.07 -2.81
N VAL A 39 26.20 -10.15 -2.73
CA VAL A 39 25.28 -9.52 -3.68
C VAL A 39 24.62 -8.35 -2.98
N LEU A 40 24.86 -7.14 -3.49
CA LEU A 40 24.23 -5.92 -2.99
C LEU A 40 22.99 -5.62 -3.84
N THR A 41 21.86 -5.44 -3.20
CA THR A 41 20.61 -5.00 -3.82
C THR A 41 20.30 -3.58 -3.38
N ALA A 42 19.81 -2.74 -4.30
CA ALA A 42 19.34 -1.41 -3.97
C ALA A 42 17.95 -1.48 -3.29
N ASP A 43 17.68 -0.54 -2.38
CA ASP A 43 16.38 -0.43 -1.73
C ASP A 43 15.29 -0.07 -2.76
N PRO A 44 14.07 -0.61 -2.62
CA PRO A 44 12.95 -0.22 -3.45
C PRO A 44 12.64 1.27 -3.29
N SER A 45 12.38 1.94 -4.41
CA SER A 45 11.92 3.34 -4.42
C SER A 45 10.70 3.50 -5.32
N TYR A 46 9.76 4.34 -4.90
CA TYR A 46 8.57 4.67 -5.66
C TYR A 46 7.90 5.93 -5.12
N THR A 47 7.11 6.58 -5.97
CA THR A 47 6.22 7.69 -5.62
C THR A 47 4.82 7.33 -6.06
N VAL A 48 3.84 7.42 -5.17
CA VAL A 48 2.43 7.23 -5.52
C VAL A 48 1.69 8.54 -5.29
N THR A 49 1.01 9.01 -6.33
CA THR A 49 0.20 10.22 -6.31
C THR A 49 -1.27 9.86 -6.33
N ILE A 50 -2.02 10.32 -5.32
CA ILE A 50 -3.46 10.18 -5.17
C ILE A 50 -4.06 11.59 -5.07
N PRO A 51 -5.15 11.92 -5.78
CA PRO A 51 -5.79 13.23 -5.68
C PRO A 51 -6.20 13.55 -4.23
N ALA A 52 -5.88 14.76 -3.78
CA ALA A 52 -6.20 15.21 -2.41
C ALA A 52 -7.70 15.40 -2.15
N SER A 53 -8.50 15.59 -3.21
CA SER A 53 -9.95 15.75 -3.13
C SER A 53 -10.63 15.17 -4.36
N VAL A 54 -11.82 14.62 -4.16
CA VAL A 54 -12.67 14.09 -5.21
C VAL A 54 -14.10 14.53 -4.98
N SER A 55 -14.74 15.10 -6.03
CA SER A 55 -16.18 15.36 -6.03
C SER A 55 -16.90 14.16 -6.65
N MET A 56 -17.77 13.54 -5.88
CA MET A 56 -18.52 12.37 -6.31
C MET A 56 -19.85 12.78 -6.92
N GLY A 57 -20.06 12.44 -8.20
CA GLY A 57 -21.36 12.60 -8.87
C GLY A 57 -22.33 11.46 -8.56
N ASN A 58 -23.59 11.60 -8.96
CA ASN A 58 -24.64 10.58 -8.74
C ASN A 58 -24.30 9.22 -9.34
N GLU A 59 -23.64 9.21 -10.49
CA GLU A 59 -23.22 7.99 -11.20
C GLU A 59 -21.86 7.46 -10.73
N GLY A 60 -21.21 8.20 -9.84
CA GLY A 60 -19.85 7.94 -9.38
C GLY A 60 -18.81 8.80 -10.11
N THR A 61 -17.57 8.65 -9.70
CA THR A 61 -16.42 9.38 -10.26
C THR A 61 -15.23 8.44 -10.31
N THR A 62 -14.59 8.37 -11.46
CA THR A 62 -13.33 7.65 -11.65
C THR A 62 -12.18 8.53 -11.19
N VAL A 63 -11.25 7.93 -10.47
CA VAL A 63 -10.12 8.60 -9.83
C VAL A 63 -8.83 7.94 -10.31
N ASP A 64 -7.92 8.75 -10.84
CA ASP A 64 -6.60 8.32 -11.25
C ASP A 64 -5.65 8.23 -10.05
N VAL A 65 -4.87 7.17 -10.00
CA VAL A 65 -3.74 6.99 -9.08
C VAL A 65 -2.51 6.68 -9.92
N THR A 66 -1.43 7.42 -9.70
CA THR A 66 -0.22 7.29 -10.51
C THR A 66 0.95 6.84 -9.66
N ALA A 67 1.66 5.80 -10.13
CA ALA A 67 2.94 5.38 -9.59
C ALA A 67 4.07 5.82 -10.52
N GLU A 68 5.09 6.49 -9.97
CA GLU A 68 6.25 7.01 -10.67
C GLU A 68 7.55 6.68 -9.92
N ASN A 69 8.68 6.74 -10.62
CA ASN A 69 10.00 6.46 -10.05
C ASN A 69 10.07 5.08 -9.38
N VAL A 70 9.35 4.11 -9.97
CA VAL A 70 9.29 2.74 -9.46
C VAL A 70 10.57 2.01 -9.86
N GLU A 71 11.44 1.77 -8.88
CA GLU A 71 12.75 1.14 -9.07
C GLU A 71 12.99 0.08 -8.00
N ASN A 72 13.74 -0.96 -8.36
CA ASN A 72 14.21 -2.01 -7.44
C ASN A 72 13.10 -2.73 -6.67
N ILE A 73 11.91 -2.85 -7.24
CA ILE A 73 10.84 -3.65 -6.64
C ILE A 73 11.25 -5.13 -6.70
N PRO A 74 11.30 -5.83 -5.55
CA PRO A 74 11.66 -7.24 -5.54
C PRO A 74 10.71 -8.08 -6.39
N GLU A 75 11.24 -9.13 -7.02
CA GLU A 75 10.43 -10.09 -7.76
C GLU A 75 9.31 -10.68 -6.88
N GLY A 76 8.11 -10.82 -7.44
CA GLY A 76 6.94 -11.27 -6.70
C GLY A 76 6.32 -10.25 -5.74
N ARG A 77 6.78 -8.98 -5.77
CA ARG A 77 6.21 -7.90 -4.96
C ARG A 77 5.52 -6.85 -5.84
N LYS A 78 4.57 -6.17 -5.24
CA LYS A 78 3.83 -5.04 -5.83
C LYS A 78 3.71 -3.89 -4.83
N ILE A 79 3.48 -2.68 -5.33
CA ILE A 79 3.08 -1.53 -4.53
C ILE A 79 1.57 -1.61 -4.38
N SER A 80 1.08 -1.84 -3.19
CA SER A 80 -0.34 -1.93 -2.88
C SER A 80 -0.83 -0.65 -2.23
N VAL A 81 -1.92 -0.09 -2.75
CA VAL A 81 -2.64 1.03 -2.18
C VAL A 81 -3.91 0.50 -1.54
N THR A 82 -3.99 0.59 -0.22
CA THR A 82 -5.11 0.06 0.57
C THR A 82 -5.83 1.18 1.31
N ILE A 83 -7.07 0.93 1.73
CA ILE A 83 -7.77 1.82 2.65
C ILE A 83 -7.19 1.63 4.05
N ALA A 84 -6.58 2.65 4.63
CA ALA A 84 -6.09 2.64 6.00
C ALA A 84 -7.15 3.10 7.02
N GLY A 85 -8.10 3.94 6.57
CA GLY A 85 -9.20 4.40 7.40
C GLY A 85 -10.12 5.38 6.68
N THR A 86 -11.22 5.74 7.34
CA THR A 86 -12.14 6.80 6.94
C THR A 86 -12.42 7.73 8.11
N SER A 87 -12.97 8.92 7.84
CA SER A 87 -13.40 9.85 8.90
C SER A 87 -14.62 9.39 9.69
N ALA A 88 -15.39 8.44 9.15
CA ALA A 88 -16.60 7.95 9.79
C ALA A 88 -16.31 6.98 10.94
N TYR A 89 -17.26 6.86 11.85
CA TYR A 89 -17.16 5.94 12.98
C TYR A 89 -16.86 4.52 12.53
N ARG A 90 -15.89 3.87 13.19
CA ARG A 90 -15.42 2.51 12.88
C ARG A 90 -14.96 2.34 11.42
N ASN A 91 -14.41 3.37 10.81
CA ASN A 91 -13.95 3.34 9.42
C ASN A 91 -15.01 2.85 8.42
N GLN A 92 -16.27 3.23 8.67
CA GLN A 92 -17.35 2.95 7.72
C GLN A 92 -17.25 3.87 6.49
N MET A 93 -17.74 3.40 5.38
CA MET A 93 -17.79 4.15 4.13
C MET A 93 -19.07 4.99 4.09
N VAL A 94 -19.07 6.08 4.85
CA VAL A 94 -20.19 6.99 5.03
C VAL A 94 -19.69 8.43 4.90
N LEU A 95 -20.46 9.26 4.20
CA LEU A 95 -20.33 10.71 4.18
C LEU A 95 -21.41 11.31 5.04
N GLU A 96 -21.07 12.37 5.77
CA GLU A 96 -21.99 13.07 6.66
C GLU A 96 -22.45 14.39 6.01
N GLY A 97 -23.75 14.65 6.10
CA GLY A 97 -24.38 15.88 5.64
C GLY A 97 -24.43 16.93 6.72
N ASP A 98 -24.24 18.17 6.37
CA ASP A 98 -24.38 19.32 7.29
C ASP A 98 -25.86 19.70 7.43
N THR A 99 -26.61 18.86 8.13
CA THR A 99 -28.06 19.05 8.38
C THR A 99 -28.41 18.79 9.84
N SER A 100 -29.59 19.27 10.28
CA SER A 100 -30.14 19.00 11.62
C SER A 100 -31.58 18.48 11.48
N PRO A 101 -31.87 17.19 11.79
CA PRO A 101 -30.91 16.16 12.24
C PRO A 101 -29.91 15.75 11.15
N ASN A 102 -28.75 15.24 11.56
CA ASN A 102 -27.69 14.83 10.63
C ASN A 102 -28.20 13.79 9.62
N THR A 103 -27.97 14.06 8.35
CA THR A 103 -28.17 13.11 7.27
C THR A 103 -26.83 12.45 6.88
N SER A 104 -26.89 11.30 6.27
CA SER A 104 -25.69 10.61 5.80
C SER A 104 -25.96 9.83 4.53
N ILE A 105 -24.93 9.61 3.73
CA ILE A 105 -24.97 8.79 2.54
C ILE A 105 -23.83 7.77 2.59
N ARG A 106 -24.10 6.54 2.20
CA ARG A 106 -23.05 5.53 2.01
C ARG A 106 -22.39 5.70 0.65
N TYR A 107 -21.15 5.25 0.55
CA TYR A 107 -20.47 5.15 -0.72
C TYR A 107 -19.74 3.81 -0.81
N GLN A 108 -19.39 3.44 -2.01
CA GLN A 108 -18.58 2.27 -2.32
C GLN A 108 -17.40 2.65 -3.21
N ILE A 109 -16.36 1.86 -3.17
CA ILE A 109 -15.23 1.94 -4.09
C ILE A 109 -15.24 0.68 -4.95
N ILE A 110 -15.16 0.86 -6.26
CA ILE A 110 -14.87 -0.23 -7.19
C ILE A 110 -13.38 -0.16 -7.47
N SER A 111 -12.64 -1.15 -6.99
CA SER A 111 -11.19 -1.24 -7.14
C SER A 111 -10.76 -1.40 -8.60
N GLU A 112 -9.48 -1.25 -8.88
CA GLU A 112 -8.91 -1.52 -10.22
C GLU A 112 -9.19 -2.97 -10.68
N ALA A 113 -9.19 -3.91 -9.75
CA ALA A 113 -9.54 -5.31 -10.02
C ALA A 113 -11.04 -5.56 -10.23
N GLY A 114 -11.89 -4.52 -10.13
CA GLY A 114 -13.35 -4.63 -10.25
C GLY A 114 -14.04 -5.11 -8.98
N GLU A 115 -13.34 -5.20 -7.86
CA GLU A 115 -13.92 -5.59 -6.59
C GLU A 115 -14.68 -4.42 -5.96
N THR A 116 -15.89 -4.68 -5.47
CA THR A 116 -16.66 -3.68 -4.73
C THR A 116 -16.26 -3.70 -3.26
N ILE A 117 -15.80 -2.55 -2.78
CA ILE A 117 -15.45 -2.30 -1.39
C ILE A 117 -16.53 -1.41 -0.80
N GLU A 118 -17.26 -1.92 0.16
CA GLU A 118 -18.33 -1.20 0.86
C GLU A 118 -18.42 -1.66 2.33
N THR A 119 -19.12 -0.90 3.14
CA THR A 119 -19.44 -1.28 4.52
C THR A 119 -20.96 -1.28 4.68
N THR A 120 -21.55 -2.41 5.02
CA THR A 120 -23.02 -2.60 5.10
C THR A 120 -23.55 -2.65 6.51
N GLY A 121 -22.70 -2.87 7.51
CA GLY A 121 -23.08 -2.98 8.92
C GLY A 121 -22.01 -2.48 9.88
N ASP A 122 -22.36 -2.38 11.14
CA ASP A 122 -21.49 -1.85 12.21
C ASP A 122 -20.19 -2.63 12.44
N LYS A 123 -20.12 -3.87 11.93
CA LYS A 123 -18.94 -4.73 12.05
C LYS A 123 -18.05 -4.70 10.81
N ASP A 124 -18.57 -4.21 9.70
CA ASP A 124 -17.83 -4.14 8.46
C ASP A 124 -16.82 -3.00 8.53
N GLN A 125 -15.62 -3.25 8.05
CA GLN A 125 -14.54 -2.27 7.97
C GLN A 125 -13.92 -2.32 6.58
N ALA A 126 -13.63 -1.16 6.03
CA ALA A 126 -12.96 -1.05 4.74
C ALA A 126 -11.43 -1.18 4.83
N ASN A 127 -10.87 -1.16 6.06
CA ASN A 127 -9.43 -1.16 6.30
C ASN A 127 -8.76 -2.40 5.73
N GLY A 128 -7.60 -2.19 5.12
CA GLY A 128 -6.78 -3.24 4.53
C GLY A 128 -7.26 -3.70 3.14
N ARG A 129 -8.41 -3.20 2.63
CA ARG A 129 -8.89 -3.55 1.29
C ARG A 129 -8.03 -2.81 0.24
N GLU A 130 -7.52 -3.57 -0.72
CA GLU A 130 -6.71 -3.03 -1.82
C GLU A 130 -7.60 -2.32 -2.84
N VAL A 131 -7.19 -1.10 -3.21
CA VAL A 131 -7.92 -0.26 -4.18
C VAL A 131 -7.25 -0.32 -5.54
N VAL A 132 -5.94 -0.14 -5.58
CA VAL A 132 -5.10 -0.29 -6.78
C VAL A 132 -3.75 -0.88 -6.40
N ALA A 133 -3.08 -1.54 -7.35
CA ALA A 133 -1.74 -2.08 -7.16
C ALA A 133 -0.86 -1.84 -8.39
N PHE A 134 0.46 -1.64 -8.17
CA PHE A 134 1.42 -1.30 -9.21
C PHE A 134 2.64 -2.22 -9.17
N THR A 135 3.16 -2.56 -10.34
CA THR A 135 4.42 -3.27 -10.50
C THR A 135 5.49 -2.44 -11.22
N GLY A 136 5.11 -1.26 -11.70
CA GLY A 136 5.98 -0.33 -12.44
C GLY A 136 5.37 1.07 -12.51
N ASN A 137 5.97 1.93 -13.33
CA ASN A 137 5.46 3.28 -13.60
C ASN A 137 4.21 3.19 -14.45
N GLU A 138 3.07 3.49 -13.86
CA GLU A 138 1.76 3.44 -14.54
C GLU A 138 0.71 4.28 -13.80
N THR A 139 -0.38 4.60 -14.51
CA THR A 139 -1.58 5.20 -13.92
C THR A 139 -2.71 4.19 -13.98
N LYS A 140 -3.34 3.94 -12.84
CA LYS A 140 -4.49 3.07 -12.68
C LYS A 140 -5.66 3.83 -12.07
N GLN A 141 -6.84 3.24 -12.16
CA GLN A 141 -8.08 3.91 -11.78
C GLN A 141 -8.87 3.08 -10.78
N TYR A 142 -9.56 3.76 -9.89
CA TYR A 142 -10.69 3.21 -9.15
C TYR A 142 -11.91 4.11 -9.32
N THR A 143 -13.09 3.60 -9.04
CA THR A 143 -14.33 4.39 -9.08
C THR A 143 -14.90 4.51 -7.68
N ILE A 144 -15.18 5.74 -7.25
CA ILE A 144 -15.96 6.02 -6.04
C ILE A 144 -17.41 6.31 -6.46
N LYS A 145 -18.39 5.65 -5.82
CA LYS A 145 -19.79 5.73 -6.21
C LYS A 145 -20.69 5.86 -4.98
N PRO A 146 -21.72 6.75 -5.01
CA PRO A 146 -22.70 6.81 -3.93
C PRO A 146 -23.59 5.57 -3.92
N VAL A 147 -23.94 5.10 -2.73
CA VAL A 147 -24.98 4.10 -2.54
C VAL A 147 -26.24 4.84 -2.09
N ILE A 148 -27.13 5.11 -3.05
CA ILE A 148 -28.37 5.84 -2.82
C ILE A 148 -29.36 4.90 -2.13
N ALA A 149 -29.31 4.86 -0.81
CA ALA A 149 -30.21 4.07 0.02
C ALA A 149 -30.45 4.80 1.37
N GLY A 150 -31.68 4.78 1.84
CA GLY A 150 -32.02 5.34 3.13
C GLY A 150 -32.45 6.80 3.11
N ARG A 151 -32.14 7.52 4.19
CA ARG A 151 -32.52 8.93 4.37
C ARG A 151 -31.40 9.82 3.90
N PHE A 152 -31.51 10.33 2.69
CA PHE A 152 -30.66 11.38 2.18
C PHE A 152 -31.52 12.54 1.65
N GLU A 153 -30.96 13.72 1.57
CA GLU A 153 -31.63 14.91 1.06
C GLU A 153 -30.89 15.46 -0.16
N TYR A 154 -31.63 15.78 -1.21
CA TYR A 154 -31.05 16.47 -2.38
C TYR A 154 -30.66 17.89 -2.03
N GLY A 155 -29.54 18.36 -2.60
CA GLY A 155 -29.04 19.71 -2.38
C GLY A 155 -28.23 19.90 -1.11
N VAL A 156 -28.04 18.86 -0.32
CA VAL A 156 -27.15 18.83 0.84
C VAL A 156 -25.75 18.42 0.41
N ALA A 157 -24.73 19.08 0.92
CA ALA A 157 -23.34 18.67 0.76
C ALA A 157 -23.00 17.56 1.76
N TYR A 158 -22.56 16.41 1.24
CA TYR A 158 -22.08 15.28 2.04
C TYR A 158 -20.56 15.21 1.96
N THR A 159 -19.89 15.17 3.11
CA THR A 159 -18.43 15.20 3.19
C THR A 159 -17.88 14.07 4.03
N GLY A 160 -16.66 13.69 3.76
CA GLY A 160 -15.89 12.69 4.50
C GLY A 160 -14.48 12.59 3.95
N SER A 161 -13.65 11.77 4.56
CA SER A 161 -12.29 11.53 4.08
C SER A 161 -11.94 10.05 4.12
N ILE A 162 -10.99 9.67 3.26
CA ILE A 162 -10.36 8.36 3.21
C ILE A 162 -8.87 8.57 3.43
N THR A 163 -8.29 7.75 4.28
CA THR A 163 -6.84 7.64 4.43
C THR A 163 -6.37 6.40 3.70
N PHE A 164 -5.40 6.56 2.80
CA PHE A 164 -4.79 5.44 2.09
C PHE A 164 -3.47 5.03 2.74
N GLY A 165 -3.23 3.73 2.80
CA GLY A 165 -1.94 3.13 3.14
C GLY A 165 -1.24 2.67 1.87
N ILE A 166 0.07 2.92 1.74
CA ILE A 166 0.87 2.53 0.59
C ILE A 166 2.02 1.67 1.10
N GLN A 167 2.14 0.45 0.59
CA GLN A 167 3.15 -0.50 1.04
C GLN A 167 3.51 -1.50 -0.05
N LEU A 168 4.67 -2.16 0.12
CA LEU A 168 5.00 -3.33 -0.68
C LEU A 168 4.26 -4.55 -0.11
N ALA A 169 3.56 -5.26 -0.99
CA ALA A 169 2.84 -6.49 -0.70
C ALA A 169 3.30 -7.61 -1.62
N ASP A 170 2.93 -8.85 -1.32
CA ASP A 170 3.12 -9.98 -2.22
C ASP A 170 2.14 -9.86 -3.40
N ASN A 171 2.60 -10.26 -4.58
CA ASN A 171 1.82 -10.18 -5.81
C ASN A 171 0.88 -11.39 -5.96
#